data_5a81ff6c8e78206dfa55ccc473fa592f
#
_entry.id   5a81ff6c8e78206dfa55ccc473fa592f
#
_cell.length_a   1.000
_cell.length_b   1.000
_cell.length_c   1.000
_cell.angle_alpha   90.00
_cell.angle_beta   90.00
_cell.angle_gamma   90.00
#
_symmetry.space_group_name_H-M   'P 1'
#
loop_
_entity.id
_entity.type
_entity.pdbx_description
1 polymer ?
#
loop_
_entity_poly.entity_id
_entity_poly.type
_entity_poly.pdbx_seq_one_letter_code
_entity_poly.pdbx_strand_id
1 'polypeptide(L)'
;GRDHYEEISWEDAFNMIGKELKSLTSPDEAIFYTSGRTSNEAAFLYQLFVRKFGTNNLPDCSNMCHESSGSALTETLGIGKGSVTLDDFNHAELVIVMGQNPGTNHPRMLSALGETKKRGGKIITINPLPEVGLMRYNDPQNPIKWIGKGQKLTDVFLQVKINGDVALLKIILKLLWQKEQETPGAIFDHEFIKTNTTGYEDFITDVETYSIEKLIPQTGIDFKIIEEAAT
;
A
#
# COMPACT_ATOMS: atom_id res chain seq x y z
N GLY A 1 -13.53 -30.55 -2.44
CA GLY A 1 -12.57 -30.09 -1.45
C GLY A 1 -13.19 -30.11 -0.06
N ARG A 2 -12.36 -30.22 0.96
CA ARG A 2 -12.76 -30.09 2.36
C ARG A 2 -12.61 -28.63 2.77
N ASP A 3 -13.42 -28.18 3.71
CA ASP A 3 -13.50 -26.80 4.17
C ASP A 3 -12.74 -26.56 5.49
N HIS A 4 -11.97 -27.53 5.95
CA HIS A 4 -11.15 -27.47 7.16
C HIS A 4 -9.81 -28.17 6.99
N TYR A 5 -8.85 -27.79 7.85
CA TYR A 5 -7.53 -28.44 7.91
C TYR A 5 -7.62 -29.74 8.68
N GLU A 6 -6.83 -30.75 8.24
CA GLU A 6 -6.65 -32.01 8.93
C GLU A 6 -5.19 -32.13 9.37
N GLU A 7 -4.98 -32.63 10.56
CA GLU A 7 -3.65 -32.93 11.07
C GLU A 7 -3.02 -34.09 10.28
N ILE A 8 -1.76 -33.93 9.91
CA ILE A 8 -0.95 -34.97 9.27
C ILE A 8 0.37 -35.16 10.03
N SER A 9 0.98 -36.33 9.92
CA SER A 9 2.30 -36.56 10.48
C SER A 9 3.39 -35.80 9.73
N TRP A 10 4.51 -35.49 10.41
CA TRP A 10 5.67 -34.91 9.74
C TRP A 10 6.23 -35.77 8.64
N GLU A 11 6.20 -37.10 8.82
CA GLU A 11 6.64 -38.05 7.81
C GLU A 11 5.78 -37.95 6.54
N ASP A 12 4.47 -37.93 6.69
CA ASP A 12 3.55 -37.77 5.54
C ASP A 12 3.74 -36.42 4.86
N ALA A 13 3.90 -35.34 5.62
CA ALA A 13 4.16 -34.02 5.09
C ALA A 13 5.46 -33.99 4.25
N PHE A 14 6.54 -34.53 4.78
CA PHE A 14 7.81 -34.59 4.04
C PHE A 14 7.74 -35.49 2.81
N ASN A 15 7.04 -36.63 2.89
CA ASN A 15 6.82 -37.49 1.76
C ASN A 15 6.01 -36.82 0.65
N MET A 16 4.95 -36.09 1.00
CA MET A 16 4.14 -35.35 0.05
C MET A 16 4.97 -34.23 -0.64
N ILE A 17 5.65 -33.41 0.14
CA ILE A 17 6.50 -32.30 -0.40
C ILE A 17 7.61 -32.89 -1.26
N GLY A 18 8.29 -33.92 -0.79
CA GLY A 18 9.37 -34.58 -1.52
C GLY A 18 8.92 -35.22 -2.83
N LYS A 19 7.70 -35.78 -2.88
CA LYS A 19 7.10 -36.29 -4.11
C LYS A 19 6.82 -35.19 -5.12
N GLU A 20 6.22 -34.09 -4.68
CA GLU A 20 5.95 -32.96 -5.56
C GLU A 20 7.22 -32.33 -6.12
N LEU A 21 8.22 -32.07 -5.29
CA LEU A 21 9.50 -31.54 -5.73
C LEU A 21 10.24 -32.46 -6.72
N LYS A 22 10.17 -33.78 -6.51
CA LYS A 22 10.76 -34.76 -7.42
C LYS A 22 10.00 -34.95 -8.73
N SER A 23 8.75 -34.56 -8.79
CA SER A 23 7.93 -34.63 -10.02
C SER A 23 8.20 -33.51 -10.99
N LEU A 24 8.90 -32.44 -10.58
CA LEU A 24 9.27 -31.34 -11.44
C LEU A 24 10.27 -31.75 -12.51
N THR A 25 10.14 -31.22 -13.71
CA THR A 25 11.04 -31.49 -14.83
C THR A 25 12.38 -30.78 -14.64
N SER A 26 12.37 -29.61 -13.99
CA SER A 26 13.55 -28.84 -13.63
C SER A 26 13.41 -28.29 -12.20
N PRO A 27 14.50 -28.23 -11.41
CA PRO A 27 14.49 -27.54 -10.12
C PRO A 27 14.05 -26.07 -10.22
N ASP A 28 14.22 -25.43 -11.36
CA ASP A 28 13.86 -24.02 -11.59
C ASP A 28 12.34 -23.79 -11.75
N GLU A 29 11.54 -24.85 -11.80
CA GLU A 29 10.08 -24.75 -11.73
C GLU A 29 9.58 -24.45 -10.30
N ALA A 30 10.46 -24.58 -9.30
CA ALA A 30 10.13 -24.27 -7.90
C ALA A 30 10.65 -22.89 -7.50
N ILE A 31 9.86 -22.18 -6.70
CA ILE A 31 10.22 -20.92 -6.05
C ILE A 31 10.13 -21.12 -4.54
N PHE A 32 11.17 -20.68 -3.83
CA PHE A 32 11.31 -20.88 -2.39
C PHE A 32 11.32 -19.53 -1.67
N TYR A 33 10.23 -19.22 -1.00
CA TYR A 33 10.07 -17.95 -0.30
C TYR A 33 9.97 -18.17 1.21
N THR A 34 10.56 -17.27 1.99
CA THR A 34 10.39 -17.22 3.43
C THR A 34 10.22 -15.77 3.92
N SER A 35 9.52 -15.64 5.05
CA SER A 35 9.31 -14.35 5.70
C SER A 35 10.60 -13.81 6.33
N GLY A 36 10.75 -12.48 6.40
CA GLY A 36 11.80 -11.80 7.16
C GLY A 36 11.76 -12.04 8.68
N ARG A 37 10.74 -12.74 9.19
CA ARG A 37 10.64 -13.15 10.61
C ARG A 37 11.26 -14.52 10.88
N THR A 38 11.80 -15.20 9.87
CA THR A 38 12.52 -16.45 10.02
C THR A 38 13.85 -16.20 10.74
N SER A 39 14.25 -17.07 11.66
CA SER A 39 15.56 -16.98 12.30
C SER A 39 16.69 -17.13 11.29
N ASN A 40 17.86 -16.57 11.57
CA ASN A 40 19.01 -16.67 10.68
C ASN A 40 19.45 -18.11 10.43
N GLU A 41 19.37 -18.96 11.45
CA GLU A 41 19.70 -20.38 11.35
C GLU A 41 18.73 -21.13 10.42
N ALA A 42 17.43 -20.88 10.57
CA ALA A 42 16.42 -21.46 9.70
C ALA A 42 16.53 -20.94 8.26
N ALA A 43 16.82 -19.67 8.07
CA ALA A 43 17.05 -19.08 6.75
C ALA A 43 18.28 -19.68 6.07
N PHE A 44 19.37 -19.89 6.82
CA PHE A 44 20.57 -20.55 6.32
C PHE A 44 20.30 -21.99 5.87
N LEU A 45 19.63 -22.78 6.72
CA LEU A 45 19.28 -24.15 6.39
C LEU A 45 18.33 -24.25 5.20
N TYR A 46 17.39 -23.31 5.10
CA TYR A 46 16.47 -23.23 3.97
C TYR A 46 17.21 -22.91 2.68
N GLN A 47 18.12 -21.95 2.69
CA GLN A 47 18.97 -21.63 1.54
C GLN A 47 19.84 -22.83 1.13
N LEU A 48 20.42 -23.52 2.10
CA LEU A 48 21.23 -24.72 1.85
C LEU A 48 20.39 -25.84 1.19
N PHE A 49 19.18 -26.06 1.68
CA PHE A 49 18.23 -27.00 1.08
C PHE A 49 17.92 -26.64 -0.38
N VAL A 50 17.58 -25.38 -0.66
CA VAL A 50 17.23 -24.91 -2.00
C VAL A 50 18.39 -25.08 -2.98
N ARG A 51 19.60 -24.73 -2.56
CA ARG A 51 20.81 -24.95 -3.38
C ARG A 51 21.12 -26.43 -3.58
N LYS A 52 20.89 -27.26 -2.58
CA LYS A 52 21.03 -28.71 -2.70
C LYS A 52 19.96 -29.32 -3.61
N PHE A 53 18.77 -28.77 -3.63
CA PHE A 53 17.70 -29.12 -4.55
C PHE A 53 18.07 -28.80 -6.01
N GLY A 54 18.87 -27.77 -6.25
CA GLY A 54 19.46 -27.49 -7.55
C GLY A 54 18.97 -26.19 -8.21
N THR A 55 18.36 -25.30 -7.44
CA THR A 55 17.95 -23.98 -7.93
C THR A 55 18.46 -22.85 -7.03
N ASN A 56 18.38 -21.62 -7.53
CA ASN A 56 18.65 -20.40 -6.79
C ASN A 56 17.42 -19.45 -6.77
N ASN A 57 16.24 -20.00 -7.02
CA ASN A 57 14.97 -19.27 -7.03
C ASN A 57 14.53 -18.93 -5.61
N LEU A 58 15.27 -18.00 -5.00
CA LEU A 58 15.05 -17.44 -3.67
C LEU A 58 14.72 -15.96 -3.81
N PRO A 59 13.46 -15.59 -4.08
CA PRO A 59 13.07 -14.20 -4.17
C PRO A 59 13.31 -13.49 -2.83
N ASP A 60 13.85 -12.28 -2.92
CA ASP A 60 14.11 -11.44 -1.77
C ASP A 60 12.80 -10.81 -1.26
N CYS A 61 12.56 -10.93 0.05
CA CYS A 61 11.37 -10.32 0.66
C CYS A 61 11.44 -8.78 0.66
N SER A 62 12.63 -8.18 0.68
CA SER A 62 12.80 -6.73 0.58
C SER A 62 12.26 -6.19 -0.73
N ASN A 63 12.59 -6.83 -1.84
CA ASN A 63 12.11 -6.46 -3.18
C ASN A 63 10.59 -6.57 -3.31
N MET A 64 9.98 -7.52 -2.62
CA MET A 64 8.52 -7.73 -2.64
C MET A 64 7.78 -6.91 -1.58
N CYS A 65 8.48 -6.22 -0.68
CA CYS A 65 7.90 -5.44 0.40
C CYS A 65 8.05 -3.94 0.16
N HIS A 66 9.13 -3.33 0.63
CA HIS A 66 9.29 -1.88 0.66
C HIS A 66 10.53 -1.35 -0.07
N GLU A 67 11.27 -2.16 -0.80
CA GLU A 67 12.48 -1.71 -1.47
C GLU A 67 12.18 -0.65 -2.53
N SER A 68 11.12 -0.83 -3.32
CA SER A 68 10.68 0.17 -4.30
C SER A 68 10.29 1.50 -3.64
N SER A 69 9.61 1.43 -2.49
CA SER A 69 9.27 2.62 -1.70
C SER A 69 10.52 3.28 -1.14
N GLY A 70 11.47 2.49 -0.61
CA GLY A 70 12.73 3.00 -0.07
C GLY A 70 13.57 3.68 -1.13
N SER A 71 13.67 3.12 -2.33
CA SER A 71 14.37 3.72 -3.47
C SER A 71 13.75 5.05 -3.89
N ALA A 72 12.42 5.06 -4.12
CA ALA A 72 11.70 6.27 -4.51
C ALA A 72 11.82 7.39 -3.45
N LEU A 73 11.66 7.05 -2.17
CA LEU A 73 11.79 8.03 -1.07
C LEU A 73 13.23 8.54 -0.93
N THR A 74 14.24 7.69 -1.17
CA THR A 74 15.65 8.12 -1.15
C THR A 74 15.91 9.14 -2.24
N GLU A 75 15.39 8.94 -3.45
CA GLU A 75 15.55 9.87 -4.57
C GLU A 75 14.77 11.18 -4.35
N THR A 76 13.56 11.10 -3.80
CA THR A 76 12.67 12.26 -3.71
C THR A 76 12.79 13.03 -2.40
N LEU A 77 13.06 12.36 -1.27
CA LEU A 77 13.13 12.95 0.06
C LEU A 77 14.52 12.86 0.70
N GLY A 78 15.47 12.16 0.07
CA GLY A 78 16.81 11.94 0.61
C GLY A 78 16.88 10.88 1.71
N ILE A 79 15.77 10.20 2.04
CA ILE A 79 15.73 9.17 3.07
C ILE A 79 14.74 8.05 2.69
N GLY A 80 15.22 6.80 2.69
CA GLY A 80 14.43 5.62 2.28
C GLY A 80 13.40 5.13 3.29
N LYS A 81 12.75 6.02 4.01
CA LYS A 81 11.72 5.70 5.00
C LYS A 81 10.71 6.85 5.17
N GLY A 82 9.63 6.61 5.91
CA GLY A 82 8.64 7.65 6.24
C GLY A 82 9.27 8.82 6.99
N SER A 83 8.87 10.03 6.64
CA SER A 83 9.37 11.30 7.20
C SER A 83 8.42 11.91 8.24
N VAL A 84 7.19 11.37 8.38
CA VAL A 84 6.19 11.84 9.34
C VAL A 84 6.26 11.07 10.65
N THR A 85 5.86 11.72 11.74
CA THR A 85 5.75 11.14 13.07
C THR A 85 4.31 10.70 13.35
N LEU A 86 4.11 9.95 14.44
CA LEU A 86 2.74 9.60 14.88
C LEU A 86 1.94 10.84 15.29
N ASP A 87 2.59 11.89 15.78
CA ASP A 87 1.94 13.12 16.20
C ASP A 87 1.40 13.92 15.02
N ASP A 88 2.00 13.81 13.84
CA ASP A 88 1.51 14.50 12.64
C ASP A 88 0.07 14.07 12.27
N PHE A 89 -0.32 12.83 12.58
CA PHE A 89 -1.72 12.38 12.43
C PHE A 89 -2.69 13.16 13.32
N ASN A 90 -2.22 13.72 14.44
CA ASN A 90 -3.03 14.56 15.32
C ASN A 90 -3.27 15.96 14.76
N HIS A 91 -2.58 16.35 13.68
CA HIS A 91 -2.69 17.65 13.06
C HIS A 91 -3.19 17.60 11.61
N ALA A 92 -3.07 16.44 10.97
CA ALA A 92 -3.50 16.27 9.58
C ALA A 92 -5.00 16.46 9.41
N GLU A 93 -5.39 17.28 8.44
CA GLU A 93 -6.78 17.49 8.03
C GLU A 93 -7.21 16.46 6.99
N LEU A 94 -6.26 15.94 6.23
CA LEU A 94 -6.44 14.87 5.23
C LEU A 94 -5.36 13.79 5.41
N VAL A 95 -5.80 12.53 5.42
CA VAL A 95 -4.90 11.37 5.38
C VAL A 95 -5.26 10.50 4.17
N ILE A 96 -4.28 10.19 3.36
CA ILE A 96 -4.43 9.25 2.24
C ILE A 96 -3.82 7.91 2.65
N VAL A 97 -4.63 6.85 2.65
CA VAL A 97 -4.20 5.47 2.93
C VAL A 97 -4.19 4.71 1.61
N MET A 98 -3.00 4.36 1.12
CA MET A 98 -2.83 3.75 -0.19
C MET A 98 -2.14 2.39 -0.09
N GLY A 99 -2.76 1.34 -0.64
CA GLY A 99 -2.21 -0.01 -0.68
C GLY A 99 -2.04 -0.68 0.69
N GLN A 100 -2.67 -0.16 1.73
CA GLN A 100 -2.60 -0.70 3.10
C GLN A 100 -3.95 -1.15 3.62
N ASN A 101 -3.94 -2.19 4.46
CA ASN A 101 -5.07 -2.57 5.31
C ASN A 101 -4.65 -2.44 6.79
N PRO A 102 -4.74 -1.25 7.40
CA PRO A 102 -4.28 -1.02 8.76
C PRO A 102 -5.04 -1.87 9.78
N GLY A 103 -6.32 -2.15 9.57
CA GLY A 103 -7.10 -2.99 10.48
C GLY A 103 -6.56 -4.42 10.60
N THR A 104 -5.96 -4.95 9.56
CA THR A 104 -5.37 -6.29 9.55
C THR A 104 -3.89 -6.27 9.93
N ASN A 105 -3.10 -5.37 9.34
CA ASN A 105 -1.64 -5.42 9.43
C ASN A 105 -1.06 -4.48 10.49
N HIS A 106 -1.76 -3.39 10.80
CA HIS A 106 -1.30 -2.34 11.73
C HIS A 106 -2.45 -1.83 12.61
N PRO A 107 -3.07 -2.69 13.45
CA PRO A 107 -4.32 -2.35 14.14
C PRO A 107 -4.21 -1.10 15.03
N ARG A 108 -3.04 -0.78 15.57
CA ARG A 108 -2.83 0.46 16.34
C ARG A 108 -2.91 1.74 15.49
N MET A 109 -2.67 1.66 14.19
CA MET A 109 -2.86 2.79 13.27
C MET A 109 -4.33 3.24 13.23
N LEU A 110 -5.27 2.32 13.47
CA LEU A 110 -6.71 2.66 13.52
C LEU A 110 -7.01 3.70 14.61
N SER A 111 -6.28 3.69 15.72
CA SER A 111 -6.44 4.70 16.77
C SER A 111 -6.01 6.08 16.27
N ALA A 112 -4.85 6.18 15.59
CA ALA A 112 -4.37 7.44 15.01
C ALA A 112 -5.33 7.98 13.94
N LEU A 113 -5.78 7.13 13.02
CA LEU A 113 -6.79 7.50 12.01
C LEU A 113 -8.13 7.90 12.66
N GLY A 114 -8.50 7.22 13.73
CA GLY A 114 -9.69 7.56 14.53
C GLY A 114 -9.61 8.94 15.16
N GLU A 115 -8.46 9.35 15.66
CA GLU A 115 -8.24 10.71 16.19
C GLU A 115 -8.35 11.77 15.09
N THR A 116 -7.78 11.52 13.90
CA THR A 116 -7.99 12.39 12.72
C THR A 116 -9.48 12.56 12.44
N LYS A 117 -10.26 11.47 12.42
CA LYS A 117 -11.72 11.51 12.20
C LYS A 117 -12.48 12.28 13.27
N LYS A 118 -12.13 12.13 14.55
CA LYS A 118 -12.78 12.85 15.66
C LYS A 118 -12.64 14.37 15.54
N ARG A 119 -11.55 14.85 14.97
CA ARG A 119 -11.29 16.28 14.74
C ARG A 119 -11.96 16.83 13.47
N GLY A 120 -12.66 15.99 12.71
CA GLY A 120 -13.29 16.35 11.43
C GLY A 120 -12.41 16.14 10.21
N GLY A 121 -11.21 15.61 10.39
CA GLY A 121 -10.31 15.27 9.28
C GLY A 121 -10.91 14.21 8.36
N LYS A 122 -10.46 14.20 7.12
CA LYS A 122 -10.90 13.28 6.06
C LYS A 122 -9.90 12.18 5.82
N ILE A 123 -10.40 11.04 5.38
CA ILE A 123 -9.57 9.89 4.98
C ILE A 123 -9.98 9.44 3.59
N ILE A 124 -9.05 9.51 2.66
CA ILE A 124 -9.15 8.91 1.33
C ILE A 124 -8.43 7.58 1.36
N THR A 125 -9.09 6.53 0.91
CA THR A 125 -8.47 5.20 0.81
C THR A 125 -8.38 4.78 -0.64
N ILE A 126 -7.18 4.38 -1.06
CA ILE A 126 -6.89 3.87 -2.40
C ILE A 126 -6.47 2.41 -2.25
N ASN A 127 -7.31 1.48 -2.70
CA ASN A 127 -7.03 0.05 -2.57
C ASN A 127 -7.83 -0.76 -3.60
N PRO A 128 -7.30 -1.86 -4.13
CA PRO A 128 -8.04 -2.72 -5.06
C PRO A 128 -9.27 -3.38 -4.46
N LEU A 129 -9.26 -3.63 -3.13
CA LEU A 129 -10.34 -4.30 -2.41
C LEU A 129 -10.90 -3.44 -1.29
N PRO A 130 -12.24 -3.39 -1.12
CA PRO A 130 -12.90 -2.71 -0.01
C PRO A 130 -12.84 -3.57 1.26
N GLU A 131 -11.67 -3.72 1.84
CA GLU A 131 -11.45 -4.54 3.02
C GLU A 131 -12.06 -3.90 4.29
N VAL A 132 -12.58 -4.73 5.19
CA VAL A 132 -13.28 -4.26 6.40
C VAL A 132 -12.41 -3.34 7.24
N GLY A 133 -11.13 -3.67 7.41
CA GLY A 133 -10.18 -2.88 8.19
C GLY A 133 -9.83 -1.50 7.60
N LEU A 134 -10.31 -1.19 6.39
CA LEU A 134 -10.21 0.12 5.74
C LEU A 134 -11.50 0.92 5.84
N MET A 135 -12.63 0.22 5.75
CA MET A 135 -13.93 0.88 5.63
C MET A 135 -14.52 1.27 6.98
N ARG A 136 -14.42 0.38 7.96
CA ARG A 136 -14.96 0.56 9.31
C ARG A 136 -14.09 -0.15 10.33
N TYR A 137 -14.07 0.38 11.56
CA TYR A 137 -13.41 -0.30 12.66
C TYR A 137 -14.18 -0.11 13.97
N ASN A 138 -14.00 -1.08 14.86
CA ASN A 138 -14.34 -0.95 16.28
C ASN A 138 -13.04 -0.68 17.04
N ASP A 139 -13.01 0.40 17.81
CA ASP A 139 -11.83 0.73 18.60
C ASP A 139 -11.61 -0.37 19.66
N PRO A 140 -10.53 -1.18 19.56
CA PRO A 140 -10.30 -2.28 20.48
C PRO A 140 -10.02 -1.81 21.93
N GLN A 141 -9.70 -0.55 22.10
CA GLN A 141 -9.45 0.05 23.43
C GLN A 141 -10.72 0.62 24.07
N ASN A 142 -11.85 0.65 23.37
CA ASN A 142 -13.11 1.17 23.87
C ASN A 142 -14.23 0.11 23.81
N PRO A 143 -14.46 -0.64 24.91
CA PRO A 143 -15.45 -1.71 24.94
C PRO A 143 -16.89 -1.26 24.57
N ILE A 144 -17.24 -0.01 24.83
CA ILE A 144 -18.57 0.53 24.48
C ILE A 144 -18.76 0.57 22.95
N LYS A 145 -17.68 0.72 22.19
CA LYS A 145 -17.70 0.75 20.73
C LYS A 145 -17.65 -0.64 20.07
N TRP A 146 -17.58 -1.71 20.83
CA TRP A 146 -17.62 -3.07 20.29
C TRP A 146 -19.04 -3.48 19.86
N ILE A 147 -20.05 -2.78 20.37
CA ILE A 147 -21.45 -3.04 20.02
C ILE A 147 -21.86 -2.06 18.91
N GLY A 148 -22.26 -2.59 17.75
CA GLY A 148 -22.76 -1.79 16.64
C GLY A 148 -21.99 -1.95 15.33
N LYS A 149 -22.29 -1.06 14.37
CA LYS A 149 -21.72 -1.14 13.00
C LYS A 149 -20.27 -0.63 12.87
N GLY A 150 -19.62 -0.27 13.97
CA GLY A 150 -18.30 0.36 13.97
C GLY A 150 -18.29 1.79 13.44
N GLN A 151 -17.18 2.49 13.68
CA GLN A 151 -16.97 3.84 13.17
C GLN A 151 -16.55 3.79 11.68
N LYS A 152 -17.18 4.63 10.84
CA LYS A 152 -16.74 4.81 9.45
C LYS A 152 -15.34 5.43 9.45
N LEU A 153 -14.40 4.81 8.77
CA LEU A 153 -13.03 5.28 8.65
C LEU A 153 -12.84 6.07 7.35
N THR A 154 -13.11 5.44 6.24
CA THR A 154 -12.90 6.00 4.90
C THR A 154 -14.03 6.94 4.51
N ASP A 155 -13.71 8.16 4.08
CA ASP A 155 -14.67 9.12 3.51
C ASP A 155 -14.85 8.86 2.02
N VAL A 156 -13.76 8.84 1.25
CA VAL A 156 -13.75 8.52 -0.17
C VAL A 156 -12.94 7.26 -0.40
N PHE A 157 -13.52 6.28 -1.07
CA PHE A 157 -12.86 5.03 -1.42
C PHE A 157 -12.64 4.95 -2.93
N LEU A 158 -11.38 4.89 -3.32
CA LEU A 158 -10.93 4.79 -4.70
C LEU A 158 -10.50 3.34 -4.97
N GLN A 159 -11.41 2.54 -5.55
CA GLN A 159 -11.13 1.14 -5.87
C GLN A 159 -10.32 1.04 -7.17
N VAL A 160 -9.03 1.23 -7.04
CA VAL A 160 -8.11 1.22 -8.18
C VAL A 160 -7.88 -0.19 -8.71
N LYS A 161 -7.78 -0.34 -10.03
CA LYS A 161 -7.28 -1.58 -10.65
C LYS A 161 -5.82 -1.81 -10.27
N ILE A 162 -5.42 -3.07 -10.20
CA ILE A 162 -3.99 -3.42 -10.07
C ILE A 162 -3.20 -2.70 -11.17
N ASN A 163 -2.10 -2.06 -10.79
CA ASN A 163 -1.25 -1.22 -11.65
C ASN A 163 -1.92 0.08 -12.17
N GLY A 164 -3.07 0.47 -11.62
CA GLY A 164 -3.76 1.73 -11.97
C GLY A 164 -3.36 2.93 -11.12
N ASP A 165 -2.55 2.72 -10.10
CA ASP A 165 -2.20 3.73 -9.08
C ASP A 165 -1.52 4.96 -9.70
N VAL A 166 -0.55 4.77 -10.58
CA VAL A 166 0.15 5.87 -11.27
C VAL A 166 -0.82 6.68 -12.12
N ALA A 167 -1.73 6.02 -12.83
CA ALA A 167 -2.74 6.70 -13.64
C ALA A 167 -3.69 7.53 -12.76
N LEU A 168 -4.12 6.99 -11.63
CA LEU A 168 -4.96 7.68 -10.66
C LEU A 168 -4.29 8.93 -10.10
N LEU A 169 -3.05 8.81 -9.64
CA LEU A 169 -2.29 9.94 -9.10
C LEU A 169 -2.04 11.02 -10.14
N LYS A 170 -1.74 10.63 -11.39
CA LYS A 170 -1.58 11.59 -12.51
C LYS A 170 -2.87 12.36 -12.79
N ILE A 171 -4.03 11.73 -12.72
CA ILE A 171 -5.32 12.41 -12.87
C ILE A 171 -5.54 13.41 -11.73
N ILE A 172 -5.33 12.98 -10.48
CA ILE A 172 -5.50 13.86 -9.32
C ILE A 172 -4.57 15.08 -9.42
N LEU A 173 -3.30 14.88 -9.75
CA LEU A 173 -2.33 15.95 -9.95
C LEU A 173 -2.76 16.91 -11.06
N LYS A 174 -3.26 16.38 -12.19
CA LYS A 174 -3.75 17.22 -13.29
C LYS A 174 -4.96 18.05 -12.88
N LEU A 175 -5.89 17.50 -12.11
CA LEU A 175 -7.05 18.21 -11.60
C LEU A 175 -6.65 19.33 -10.61
N LEU A 176 -5.72 19.02 -9.69
CA LEU A 176 -5.18 20.02 -8.76
C LEU A 176 -4.45 21.14 -9.51
N TRP A 177 -3.67 20.82 -10.55
CA TRP A 177 -3.00 21.81 -11.38
C TRP A 177 -3.99 22.70 -12.14
N GLN A 178 -5.07 22.13 -12.69
CA GLN A 178 -6.12 22.91 -13.35
C GLN A 178 -6.77 23.91 -12.38
N LYS A 179 -7.07 23.47 -11.15
CA LYS A 179 -7.60 24.37 -10.10
C LYS A 179 -6.61 25.46 -9.69
N GLU A 180 -5.34 25.12 -9.60
CA GLU A 180 -4.29 26.12 -9.33
C GLU A 180 -4.20 27.18 -10.43
N GLN A 181 -4.37 26.79 -11.71
CA GLN A 181 -4.39 27.74 -12.83
C GLN A 181 -5.64 28.65 -12.79
N GLU A 182 -6.79 28.12 -12.33
CA GLU A 182 -8.01 28.95 -12.17
C GLU A 182 -7.90 29.93 -11.01
N THR A 183 -7.24 29.53 -9.92
CA THR A 183 -7.06 30.35 -8.72
C THR A 183 -5.65 30.18 -8.16
N PRO A 184 -4.68 30.94 -8.71
CA PRO A 184 -3.27 30.81 -8.30
C PRO A 184 -3.05 30.99 -6.80
N GLY A 185 -2.31 30.06 -6.19
CA GLY A 185 -2.01 30.05 -4.76
C GLY A 185 -3.11 29.45 -3.87
N ALA A 186 -4.21 28.95 -4.47
CA ALA A 186 -5.28 28.31 -3.70
C ALA A 186 -4.98 26.84 -3.36
N ILE A 187 -4.18 26.17 -4.18
CA ILE A 187 -3.88 24.74 -4.06
C ILE A 187 -2.42 24.51 -3.64
N PHE A 188 -1.48 25.24 -4.25
CA PHE A 188 -0.05 25.02 -4.03
C PHE A 188 0.55 26.11 -3.12
N ASP A 189 1.30 25.66 -2.11
CA ASP A 189 2.15 26.53 -1.31
C ASP A 189 3.44 26.85 -2.08
N HIS A 190 3.37 27.88 -2.92
CA HIS A 190 4.49 28.28 -3.77
C HIS A 190 5.72 28.73 -2.98
N GLU A 191 5.54 29.28 -1.77
CA GLU A 191 6.66 29.68 -0.91
C GLU A 191 7.39 28.44 -0.38
N PHE A 192 6.64 27.47 0.11
CA PHE A 192 7.18 26.19 0.55
C PHE A 192 7.90 25.48 -0.60
N ILE A 193 7.26 25.35 -1.76
CA ILE A 193 7.79 24.68 -2.95
C ILE A 193 9.12 25.33 -3.35
N LYS A 194 9.15 26.65 -3.48
CA LYS A 194 10.36 27.40 -3.87
C LYS A 194 11.52 27.24 -2.89
N THR A 195 11.20 27.15 -1.60
CA THR A 195 12.21 27.12 -0.54
C THR A 195 12.73 25.69 -0.26
N ASN A 196 11.87 24.70 -0.39
CA ASN A 196 12.14 23.34 0.12
C ASN A 196 12.20 22.26 -0.95
N THR A 197 11.93 22.59 -2.22
CA THR A 197 11.93 21.59 -3.30
C THR A 197 12.77 22.02 -4.48
N THR A 198 13.07 21.09 -5.38
CA THR A 198 13.74 21.31 -6.67
C THR A 198 13.00 20.58 -7.78
N GLY A 199 13.10 21.06 -9.02
CA GLY A 199 12.50 20.39 -10.19
C GLY A 199 11.00 20.65 -10.37
N TYR A 200 10.45 21.68 -9.73
CA TYR A 200 9.04 21.99 -9.82
C TYR A 200 8.58 22.31 -11.24
N GLU A 201 9.34 23.09 -11.99
CA GLU A 201 9.02 23.47 -13.38
C GLU A 201 8.98 22.26 -14.31
N ASP A 202 9.94 21.34 -14.18
CA ASP A 202 9.98 20.09 -14.94
C ASP A 202 8.80 19.19 -14.56
N PHE A 203 8.47 19.11 -13.27
CA PHE A 203 7.32 18.37 -12.78
C PHE A 203 6.00 18.92 -13.36
N ILE A 204 5.80 20.22 -13.37
CA ILE A 204 4.59 20.84 -13.93
C ILE A 204 4.52 20.62 -15.44
N THR A 205 5.65 20.74 -16.14
CA THR A 205 5.73 20.45 -17.58
C THR A 205 5.27 19.00 -17.88
N ASP A 206 5.68 18.04 -17.06
CA ASP A 206 5.22 16.65 -17.18
C ASP A 206 3.71 16.53 -16.89
N VAL A 207 3.21 17.16 -15.82
CA VAL A 207 1.77 17.18 -15.47
C VAL A 207 0.92 17.75 -16.59
N GLU A 208 1.39 18.76 -17.30
CA GLU A 208 0.68 19.35 -18.43
C GLU A 208 0.46 18.37 -19.60
N THR A 209 1.35 17.40 -19.75
CA THR A 209 1.22 16.36 -20.78
C THR A 209 0.14 15.31 -20.50
N TYR A 210 -0.38 15.22 -19.27
CA TYR A 210 -1.32 14.17 -18.90
C TYR A 210 -2.69 14.37 -19.56
N SER A 211 -3.18 13.32 -20.25
CA SER A 211 -4.54 13.25 -20.77
C SER A 211 -5.42 12.46 -19.82
N ILE A 212 -6.35 13.13 -19.17
CA ILE A 212 -7.31 12.52 -18.23
C ILE A 212 -8.10 11.40 -18.93
N GLU A 213 -8.58 11.64 -20.18
CA GLU A 213 -9.38 10.68 -20.93
C GLU A 213 -8.64 9.36 -21.20
N LYS A 214 -7.31 9.43 -21.41
CA LYS A 214 -6.48 8.26 -21.64
C LYS A 214 -6.13 7.52 -20.33
N LEU A 215 -6.14 8.21 -19.21
CA LEU A 215 -5.77 7.66 -17.92
C LEU A 215 -6.96 7.04 -17.17
N ILE A 216 -8.18 7.57 -17.29
CA ILE A 216 -9.39 7.06 -16.63
C ILE A 216 -9.57 5.54 -16.82
N PRO A 217 -9.52 4.96 -18.03
CA PRO A 217 -9.72 3.52 -18.22
C PRO A 217 -8.69 2.65 -17.49
N GLN A 218 -7.49 3.20 -17.24
CA GLN A 218 -6.41 2.49 -16.54
C GLN A 218 -6.70 2.37 -15.04
N THR A 219 -7.37 3.36 -14.45
CA THR A 219 -7.72 3.36 -13.03
C THR A 219 -8.84 2.37 -12.69
N GLY A 220 -9.79 2.20 -13.60
CA GLY A 220 -11.02 1.45 -13.36
C GLY A 220 -12.03 2.14 -12.44
N ILE A 221 -11.84 3.43 -12.18
CA ILE A 221 -12.67 4.25 -11.28
C ILE A 221 -13.49 5.23 -12.12
N ASP A 222 -14.74 5.48 -11.71
CA ASP A 222 -15.55 6.53 -12.30
C ASP A 222 -14.90 7.89 -12.05
N PHE A 223 -14.83 8.71 -13.10
CA PHE A 223 -14.18 10.02 -13.04
C PHE A 223 -14.75 10.92 -11.94
N LYS A 224 -16.07 10.88 -11.70
CA LYS A 224 -16.70 11.68 -10.66
C LYS A 224 -16.17 11.37 -9.26
N ILE A 225 -15.82 10.11 -8.98
CA ILE A 225 -15.25 9.72 -7.69
C ILE A 225 -13.81 10.23 -7.56
N ILE A 226 -13.06 10.23 -8.67
CA ILE A 226 -11.70 10.81 -8.68
C ILE A 226 -11.76 12.33 -8.49
N GLU A 227 -12.71 12.99 -9.14
CA GLU A 227 -12.94 14.43 -9.01
C GLU A 227 -13.33 14.80 -7.57
N GLU A 228 -14.22 14.01 -6.93
CA GLU A 228 -14.56 14.19 -5.51
C GLU A 228 -13.32 14.09 -4.61
N ALA A 229 -12.41 13.16 -4.90
CA ALA A 229 -11.18 13.00 -4.12
C ALA A 229 -10.18 14.15 -4.32
N ALA A 230 -10.24 14.85 -5.45
CA ALA A 230 -9.38 16.01 -5.79
C ALA A 230 -9.98 17.36 -5.38
N THR A 231 -11.18 17.34 -4.75
CA THR A 231 -11.91 18.56 -4.33
C THR A 231 -11.87 18.75 -2.84
#